data_3da727ba3cafdb17e83a040ebca80640
#
_entry.id   3da727ba3cafdb17e83a040ebca80640
#
_cell.length_a   1.000
_cell.length_b   1.000
_cell.length_c   1.000
_cell.angle_alpha   90.00
_cell.angle_beta   90.00
_cell.angle_gamma   90.00
#
_symmetry.space_group_name_H-M   'P 1'
#
loop_
_entity.id
_entity.type
_entity.pdbx_description
1 polymer ?
#
loop_
_entity_poly.entity_id
_entity_poly.type
_entity_poly.pdbx_seq_one_letter_code
_entity_poly.pdbx_strand_id
1 'polypeptide(L)'
;MKADWTVRFARQDDIPALEELIRLSVRRLQAGHYSCAQIEAALGSVFGVDGQLIRDGTYFVVQRGNEIIGCGGWSKRKTLFGSDHHTSRDDAELDPTTDPARIRAFFVHPAWARRGIARAILEECERAIRAADFKAIELAATLPGVPFYAACGYTLREQMTVPLPNDLTLQIVRMTKQLR
;
A
#
# COMPACT_ATOMS: atom_id res chain seq x y z
N MET A 1 -13.32 -1.83 23.79
CA MET A 1 -11.97 -2.34 24.11
C MET A 1 -10.95 -1.51 23.34
N LYS A 2 -9.93 -0.93 23.99
CA LYS A 2 -8.82 -0.29 23.26
C LYS A 2 -8.12 -1.36 22.42
N ALA A 3 -7.78 -1.00 21.20
CA ALA A 3 -6.98 -1.89 20.35
C ALA A 3 -5.64 -2.18 21.05
N ASP A 4 -5.25 -3.44 21.03
CA ASP A 4 -3.98 -3.94 21.63
C ASP A 4 -2.76 -3.65 20.72
N TRP A 5 -2.82 -2.58 19.93
CA TRP A 5 -1.79 -2.16 19.00
C TRP A 5 -1.78 -0.64 18.81
N THR A 6 -0.69 -0.11 18.29
CA THR A 6 -0.49 1.32 18.02
C THR A 6 -0.05 1.54 16.57
N VAL A 7 -0.41 2.70 16.02
CA VAL A 7 0.11 3.16 14.72
C VAL A 7 1.24 4.14 14.97
N ARG A 8 2.35 3.97 14.26
CA ARG A 8 3.49 4.90 14.28
C ARG A 8 4.13 5.02 12.90
N PHE A 9 4.98 6.01 12.71
CA PHE A 9 5.82 6.10 11.52
C PHE A 9 6.81 4.93 11.45
N ALA A 10 7.03 4.42 10.23
CA ALA A 10 8.07 3.45 9.95
C ALA A 10 9.45 4.10 10.05
N ARG A 11 10.44 3.30 10.42
CA ARG A 11 11.85 3.68 10.53
C ARG A 11 12.70 2.81 9.62
N GLN A 12 13.92 3.24 9.31
CA GLN A 12 14.87 2.44 8.52
C GLN A 12 15.12 1.06 9.15
N ASP A 13 15.19 1.00 10.48
CA ASP A 13 15.41 -0.25 11.22
C ASP A 13 14.23 -1.24 11.14
N ASP A 14 13.06 -0.78 10.70
CA ASP A 14 11.89 -1.65 10.48
C ASP A 14 11.99 -2.45 9.16
N ILE A 15 12.88 -2.10 8.24
CA ILE A 15 12.92 -2.67 6.88
C ILE A 15 12.98 -4.21 6.89
N PRO A 16 13.83 -4.88 7.69
CA PRO A 16 13.84 -6.35 7.69
C PRO A 16 12.51 -6.97 8.11
N ALA A 17 11.85 -6.41 9.12
CA ALA A 17 10.54 -6.86 9.58
C ALA A 17 9.43 -6.57 8.56
N LEU A 18 9.51 -5.44 7.85
CA LEU A 18 8.60 -5.09 6.76
C LEU A 18 8.73 -6.04 5.57
N GLU A 19 9.94 -6.41 5.18
CA GLU A 19 10.17 -7.37 4.11
C GLU A 19 9.56 -8.74 4.42
N GLU A 20 9.70 -9.21 5.65
CA GLU A 20 9.10 -10.46 6.10
C GLU A 20 7.58 -10.38 6.13
N LEU A 21 7.02 -9.30 6.70
CA LEU A 21 5.58 -9.06 6.73
C LEU A 21 4.99 -9.04 5.31
N ILE A 22 5.62 -8.32 4.38
CA ILE A 22 5.14 -8.20 3.00
C ILE A 22 5.11 -9.55 2.31
N ARG A 23 6.20 -10.33 2.39
CA ARG A 23 6.26 -11.69 1.81
C ARG A 23 5.17 -12.59 2.36
N LEU A 24 4.98 -12.59 3.67
CA LEU A 24 3.97 -13.41 4.34
C LEU A 24 2.54 -12.98 3.95
N SER A 25 2.28 -11.68 3.99
CA SER A 25 0.99 -11.08 3.62
C SER A 25 0.59 -11.44 2.19
N VAL A 26 1.49 -11.20 1.23
CA VAL A 26 1.24 -11.43 -0.19
C VAL A 26 0.97 -12.91 -0.47
N ARG A 27 1.83 -13.80 0.02
CA ARG A 27 1.67 -15.24 -0.20
C ARG A 27 0.40 -15.83 0.38
N ARG A 28 -0.08 -15.28 1.50
CA ARG A 28 -1.27 -15.80 2.20
C ARG A 28 -2.56 -15.13 1.78
N LEU A 29 -2.57 -13.81 1.66
CA LEU A 29 -3.81 -13.05 1.44
C LEU A 29 -4.15 -12.86 -0.03
N GLN A 30 -3.21 -13.10 -0.95
CA GLN A 30 -3.44 -12.95 -2.38
C GLN A 30 -3.58 -14.29 -3.13
N ALA A 31 -3.33 -15.41 -2.49
CA ALA A 31 -3.32 -16.75 -3.09
C ALA A 31 -4.65 -17.16 -3.75
N GLY A 32 -5.79 -16.59 -3.33
CA GLY A 32 -7.10 -16.87 -3.95
C GLY A 32 -7.39 -16.06 -5.23
N HIS A 33 -6.53 -15.09 -5.57
CA HIS A 33 -6.75 -14.14 -6.66
C HIS A 33 -5.64 -14.18 -7.73
N TYR A 34 -4.43 -14.60 -7.36
CA TYR A 34 -3.29 -14.73 -8.25
C TYR A 34 -2.67 -16.11 -8.10
N SER A 35 -2.06 -16.61 -9.16
CA SER A 35 -1.32 -17.88 -9.11
C SER A 35 -0.03 -17.74 -8.28
N CYS A 36 0.51 -18.85 -7.79
CA CYS A 36 1.81 -18.86 -7.12
C CYS A 36 2.91 -18.23 -8.00
N ALA A 37 2.92 -18.52 -9.30
CA ALA A 37 3.89 -17.96 -10.23
C ALA A 37 3.79 -16.44 -10.34
N GLN A 38 2.57 -15.88 -10.41
CA GLN A 38 2.34 -14.44 -10.41
C GLN A 38 2.80 -13.80 -9.10
N ILE A 39 2.48 -14.39 -7.95
CA ILE A 39 2.88 -13.90 -6.63
C ILE A 39 4.41 -13.86 -6.52
N GLU A 40 5.11 -14.95 -6.85
CA GLU A 40 6.57 -15.00 -6.76
C GLU A 40 7.25 -14.05 -7.75
N ALA A 41 6.71 -13.91 -8.96
CA ALA A 41 7.22 -12.96 -9.95
C ALA A 41 7.01 -11.49 -9.57
N ALA A 42 5.95 -11.18 -8.80
CA ALA A 42 5.64 -9.83 -8.35
C ALA A 42 6.40 -9.44 -7.07
N LEU A 43 6.83 -10.41 -6.27
CA LEU A 43 7.63 -10.14 -5.06
C LEU A 43 8.98 -9.52 -5.42
N GLY A 44 9.34 -8.47 -4.70
CA GLY A 44 10.58 -7.72 -4.91
C GLY A 44 10.45 -6.54 -5.88
N SER A 45 9.53 -6.58 -6.85
CA SER A 45 9.31 -5.47 -7.80
C SER A 45 7.99 -4.74 -7.54
N VAL A 46 6.85 -5.41 -7.72
CA VAL A 46 5.53 -4.83 -7.45
C VAL A 46 5.25 -4.81 -5.95
N PHE A 47 5.50 -5.93 -5.28
CA PHE A 47 5.34 -6.09 -3.83
C PHE A 47 6.69 -6.07 -3.13
N GLY A 48 6.89 -5.07 -2.30
CA GLY A 48 8.12 -4.90 -1.53
C GLY A 48 8.11 -3.63 -0.72
N VAL A 49 9.19 -3.40 0.00
CA VAL A 49 9.38 -2.17 0.77
C VAL A 49 9.54 -0.98 -0.18
N ASP A 50 8.97 0.13 0.19
CA ASP A 50 9.16 1.42 -0.45
C ASP A 50 9.92 2.35 0.51
N GLY A 51 11.24 2.35 0.40
CA GLY A 51 12.13 3.15 1.23
C GLY A 51 11.93 4.65 1.04
N GLN A 52 11.42 5.08 -0.13
CA GLN A 52 11.11 6.49 -0.35
C GLN A 52 10.00 6.98 0.58
N LEU A 53 8.98 6.17 0.85
CA LEU A 53 7.91 6.53 1.80
C LEU A 53 8.46 6.65 3.23
N ILE A 54 9.45 5.84 3.60
CA ILE A 54 10.10 5.93 4.91
C ILE A 54 10.91 7.23 4.99
N ARG A 55 11.69 7.57 3.95
CA ARG A 55 12.47 8.82 3.89
C ARG A 55 11.58 10.05 3.88
N ASP A 56 10.45 9.99 3.20
CA ASP A 56 9.46 11.09 3.15
C ASP A 56 8.66 11.23 4.47
N GLY A 57 8.76 10.28 5.40
CA GLY A 57 8.00 10.29 6.66
C GLY A 57 6.50 10.06 6.46
N THR A 58 6.14 9.29 5.43
CA THR A 58 4.74 9.05 5.02
C THR A 58 4.33 7.58 5.07
N TYR A 59 5.19 6.72 5.62
CA TYR A 59 4.92 5.30 5.80
C TYR A 59 4.61 4.99 7.27
N PHE A 60 3.53 4.26 7.50
CA PHE A 60 3.05 3.88 8.82
C PHE A 60 3.20 2.38 9.03
N VAL A 61 3.45 1.99 10.28
CA VAL A 61 3.37 0.61 10.75
C VAL A 61 2.36 0.52 11.89
N VAL A 62 1.69 -0.62 11.97
CA VAL A 62 0.91 -1.01 13.14
C VAL A 62 1.74 -1.99 13.94
N GLN A 63 2.00 -1.65 15.19
CA GLN A 63 2.84 -2.42 16.09
C GLN A 63 2.04 -2.94 17.29
N ARG A 64 2.26 -4.21 17.60
CA ARG A 64 1.76 -4.88 18.80
C ARG A 64 2.94 -5.48 19.57
N GLY A 65 3.22 -4.97 20.76
CA GLY A 65 4.47 -5.32 21.45
C GLY A 65 5.69 -5.00 20.57
N ASN A 66 6.48 -5.99 20.24
CA ASN A 66 7.65 -5.87 19.35
C ASN A 66 7.37 -6.32 17.90
N GLU A 67 6.15 -6.72 17.58
CA GLU A 67 5.77 -7.25 16.26
C GLU A 67 5.12 -6.16 15.40
N ILE A 68 5.53 -6.04 14.14
CA ILE A 68 4.83 -5.24 13.12
C ILE A 68 3.79 -6.14 12.46
N ILE A 69 2.52 -5.78 12.60
CA ILE A 69 1.37 -6.55 12.14
C ILE A 69 0.64 -5.94 10.95
N GLY A 70 1.07 -4.77 10.51
CA GLY A 70 0.56 -4.10 9.32
C GLY A 70 1.41 -2.91 8.94
N CYS A 71 1.36 -2.52 7.67
CA CYS A 71 2.03 -1.35 7.15
C CYS A 71 1.28 -0.77 5.95
N GLY A 72 1.54 0.48 5.66
CA GLY A 72 1.00 1.20 4.52
C GLY A 72 1.33 2.68 4.60
N GLY A 73 1.25 3.36 3.49
CA GLY A 73 1.58 4.77 3.46
C GLY A 73 0.94 5.53 2.32
N TRP A 74 1.32 6.79 2.23
CA TRP A 74 0.93 7.66 1.14
C TRP A 74 2.15 8.36 0.53
N SER A 75 1.98 8.88 -0.67
CA SER A 75 3.04 9.57 -1.37
C SER A 75 2.53 10.85 -2.03
N LYS A 76 3.33 11.89 -1.94
CA LYS A 76 3.23 13.13 -2.72
C LYS A 76 3.99 13.04 -4.05
N ARG A 77 4.35 11.83 -4.50
CA ARG A 77 5.13 11.60 -5.72
C ARG A 77 4.32 10.85 -6.76
N LYS A 78 4.73 10.95 -8.02
CA LYS A 78 3.96 10.42 -9.17
C LYS A 78 3.84 8.91 -9.21
N THR A 79 4.82 8.16 -8.71
CA THR A 79 4.79 6.69 -8.72
C THR A 79 3.52 6.15 -8.06
N LEU A 80 2.73 5.40 -8.80
CA LEU A 80 1.43 4.88 -8.35
C LEU A 80 1.55 3.56 -7.59
N PHE A 81 2.45 2.67 -7.96
CA PHE A 81 2.69 1.37 -7.34
C PHE A 81 4.14 0.91 -7.54
N GLY A 82 4.49 -0.19 -6.87
CA GLY A 82 5.82 -0.82 -6.97
C GLY A 82 6.74 -0.50 -5.78
N SER A 83 7.70 -1.38 -5.56
CA SER A 83 8.74 -1.25 -4.53
C SER A 83 9.90 -0.37 -5.01
N ASP A 84 10.96 -0.27 -4.20
CA ASP A 84 12.20 0.40 -4.58
C ASP A 84 12.86 -0.19 -5.85
N HIS A 85 12.58 -1.45 -6.17
CA HIS A 85 13.13 -2.15 -7.32
C HIS A 85 12.23 -2.13 -8.57
N HIS A 86 11.12 -1.39 -8.54
CA HIS A 86 10.25 -1.29 -9.71
C HIS A 86 10.85 -0.37 -10.78
N THR A 87 10.90 -0.83 -12.03
CA THR A 87 11.62 -0.16 -13.13
C THR A 87 10.94 1.11 -13.66
N SER A 88 9.65 1.29 -13.41
CA SER A 88 8.86 2.42 -13.93
C SER A 88 8.59 3.50 -12.88
N ARG A 89 9.52 3.72 -11.95
CA ARG A 89 9.38 4.76 -10.92
C ARG A 89 9.55 6.16 -11.51
N ASP A 90 8.66 7.05 -11.12
CA ASP A 90 8.77 8.49 -11.30
C ASP A 90 8.57 9.16 -9.91
N ASP A 91 9.66 9.59 -9.31
CA ASP A 91 9.67 10.17 -7.97
C ASP A 91 9.50 11.71 -7.97
N ALA A 92 9.15 12.31 -9.11
CA ALA A 92 8.78 13.73 -9.16
C ALA A 92 7.58 14.02 -8.26
N GLU A 93 7.59 15.20 -7.63
CA GLU A 93 6.50 15.60 -6.73
C GLU A 93 5.23 15.96 -7.51
N LEU A 94 4.10 15.67 -6.88
CA LEU A 94 2.75 16.02 -7.34
C LEU A 94 2.40 17.43 -6.87
N ASP A 95 1.56 18.13 -7.66
CA ASP A 95 0.97 19.40 -7.28
C ASP A 95 -0.34 19.14 -6.50
N PRO A 96 -0.44 19.48 -5.20
CA PRO A 96 -1.66 19.26 -4.41
C PRO A 96 -2.91 19.92 -4.97
N THR A 97 -2.76 20.95 -5.80
CA THR A 97 -3.88 21.71 -6.37
C THR A 97 -4.53 20.99 -7.55
N THR A 98 -3.78 20.15 -8.27
CA THR A 98 -4.22 19.50 -9.51
C THR A 98 -4.15 17.99 -9.46
N ASP A 99 -3.21 17.43 -8.71
CA ASP A 99 -2.90 16.01 -8.71
C ASP A 99 -3.51 15.30 -7.48
N PRO A 100 -3.94 14.04 -7.59
CA PRO A 100 -4.29 13.22 -6.44
C PRO A 100 -3.04 12.69 -5.74
N ALA A 101 -3.03 12.69 -4.40
CA ALA A 101 -2.03 11.96 -3.61
C ALA A 101 -2.13 10.44 -3.87
N ARG A 102 -1.08 9.69 -3.59
CA ARG A 102 -1.02 8.24 -3.78
C ARG A 102 -1.15 7.50 -2.45
N ILE A 103 -2.00 6.48 -2.37
CA ILE A 103 -1.96 5.45 -1.32
C ILE A 103 -1.11 4.30 -1.84
N ARG A 104 -0.18 3.80 -1.02
CA ARG A 104 0.83 2.83 -1.46
C ARG A 104 1.21 1.81 -0.39
N ALA A 105 1.61 0.63 -0.85
CA ALA A 105 2.33 -0.38 -0.08
C ALA A 105 1.61 -0.83 1.21
N PHE A 106 0.31 -1.15 1.09
CA PHE A 106 -0.53 -1.64 2.18
C PHE A 106 -0.45 -3.16 2.31
N PHE A 107 0.00 -3.63 3.47
CA PHE A 107 0.10 -5.05 3.78
C PHE A 107 -0.30 -5.31 5.24
N VAL A 108 -0.99 -6.43 5.49
CA VAL A 108 -1.42 -6.83 6.83
C VAL A 108 -0.96 -8.26 7.09
N HIS A 109 -0.52 -8.53 8.31
CA HIS A 109 -0.17 -9.88 8.73
C HIS A 109 -1.42 -10.78 8.66
N PRO A 110 -1.36 -11.99 8.07
CA PRO A 110 -2.54 -12.83 7.83
C PRO A 110 -3.34 -13.15 9.09
N ALA A 111 -2.67 -13.41 10.22
CA ALA A 111 -3.34 -13.66 11.50
C ALA A 111 -4.10 -12.44 12.05
N TRP A 112 -3.83 -11.26 11.53
CA TRP A 112 -4.44 -9.99 11.93
C TRP A 112 -5.36 -9.39 10.87
N ALA A 113 -5.58 -10.10 9.78
CA ALA A 113 -6.50 -9.68 8.72
C ALA A 113 -7.94 -9.51 9.25
N ARG A 114 -8.68 -8.55 8.68
CA ARG A 114 -10.09 -8.27 9.02
C ARG A 114 -10.32 -7.77 10.46
N ARG A 115 -9.28 -7.25 11.11
CA ARG A 115 -9.34 -6.68 12.48
C ARG A 115 -9.19 -5.16 12.51
N GLY A 116 -9.42 -4.47 11.39
CA GLY A 116 -9.39 -3.00 11.30
C GLY A 116 -8.01 -2.38 11.08
N ILE A 117 -6.94 -3.17 10.99
CA ILE A 117 -5.56 -2.66 10.85
C ILE A 117 -5.39 -1.83 9.58
N ALA A 118 -5.78 -2.35 8.41
CA ALA A 118 -5.68 -1.59 7.16
C ALA A 118 -6.50 -0.30 7.19
N ARG A 119 -7.68 -0.32 7.84
CA ARG A 119 -8.52 0.87 8.01
C ARG A 119 -7.83 1.93 8.87
N ALA A 120 -7.23 1.53 9.99
CA ALA A 120 -6.52 2.46 10.86
C ALA A 120 -5.34 3.14 10.13
N ILE A 121 -4.57 2.39 9.34
CA ILE A 121 -3.50 2.95 8.52
C ILE A 121 -4.06 3.90 7.46
N LEU A 122 -5.15 3.53 6.79
CA LEU A 122 -5.76 4.36 5.76
C LEU A 122 -6.28 5.69 6.32
N GLU A 123 -6.88 5.68 7.51
CA GLU A 123 -7.35 6.87 8.21
C GLU A 123 -6.19 7.82 8.56
N GLU A 124 -5.04 7.30 9.00
CA GLU A 124 -3.83 8.08 9.23
C GLU A 124 -3.30 8.70 7.92
N CYS A 125 -3.25 7.92 6.84
CA CYS A 125 -2.85 8.41 5.53
C CYS A 125 -3.79 9.52 5.03
N GLU A 126 -5.10 9.32 5.07
CA GLU A 126 -6.09 10.31 4.63
C GLU A 126 -6.02 11.59 5.45
N ARG A 127 -5.75 11.51 6.74
CA ARG A 127 -5.54 12.66 7.61
C ARG A 127 -4.29 13.46 7.20
N ALA A 128 -3.17 12.75 6.98
CA ALA A 128 -1.91 13.37 6.56
C ALA A 128 -2.02 13.99 5.15
N ILE A 129 -2.72 13.32 4.22
CA ILE A 129 -2.97 13.82 2.86
C ILE A 129 -3.79 15.11 2.88
N ARG A 130 -4.83 15.19 3.73
CA ARG A 130 -5.60 16.44 3.92
C ARG A 130 -4.74 17.56 4.50
N ALA A 131 -3.88 17.24 5.46
CA ALA A 131 -2.96 18.20 6.06
C ALA A 131 -1.90 18.70 5.06
N ALA A 132 -1.63 17.95 3.99
CA ALA A 132 -0.77 18.34 2.87
C ALA A 132 -1.54 19.02 1.71
N ASP A 133 -2.79 19.44 1.93
CA ASP A 133 -3.65 20.17 1.02
C ASP A 133 -4.10 19.45 -0.26
N PHE A 134 -3.88 18.13 -0.36
CA PHE A 134 -4.43 17.35 -1.46
C PHE A 134 -5.96 17.23 -1.37
N LYS A 135 -6.63 17.27 -2.52
CA LYS A 135 -8.10 17.23 -2.63
C LYS A 135 -8.62 15.86 -3.10
N ALA A 136 -7.72 15.02 -3.59
CA ALA A 136 -8.07 13.70 -4.11
C ALA A 136 -6.97 12.68 -3.78
N ILE A 137 -7.36 11.41 -3.80
CA ILE A 137 -6.47 10.27 -3.59
C ILE A 137 -6.64 9.29 -4.75
N GLU A 138 -5.55 8.70 -5.18
CA GLU A 138 -5.50 7.63 -6.17
C GLU A 138 -4.65 6.47 -5.65
N LEU A 139 -5.02 5.27 -6.02
CA LEU A 139 -4.28 4.06 -5.67
C LEU A 139 -4.43 2.98 -6.74
N ALA A 140 -3.50 2.03 -6.75
CA ALA A 140 -3.60 0.79 -7.51
C ALA A 140 -3.85 -0.37 -6.53
N ALA A 141 -5.09 -0.85 -6.50
CA ALA A 141 -5.50 -1.94 -5.64
C ALA A 141 -5.17 -3.29 -6.29
N THR A 142 -4.67 -4.24 -5.48
CA THR A 142 -4.71 -5.64 -5.85
C THR A 142 -6.17 -6.14 -5.88
N LEU A 143 -6.45 -7.22 -6.61
CA LEU A 143 -7.81 -7.75 -6.70
C LEU A 143 -8.45 -8.01 -5.32
N PRO A 144 -7.77 -8.64 -4.34
CA PRO A 144 -8.34 -8.81 -3.00
C PRO A 144 -8.49 -7.49 -2.22
N GLY A 145 -7.77 -6.44 -2.60
CA GLY A 145 -7.86 -5.12 -1.95
C GLY A 145 -9.07 -4.29 -2.40
N VAL A 146 -9.61 -4.54 -3.59
CA VAL A 146 -10.71 -3.75 -4.18
C VAL A 146 -11.92 -3.63 -3.24
N PRO A 147 -12.45 -4.71 -2.63
CA PRO A 147 -13.60 -4.60 -1.73
C PRO A 147 -13.33 -3.72 -0.50
N PHE A 148 -12.11 -3.77 0.03
CA PHE A 148 -11.71 -2.96 1.17
C PHE A 148 -11.74 -1.46 0.82
N TYR A 149 -11.10 -1.06 -0.27
CA TYR A 149 -11.08 0.34 -0.69
C TYR A 149 -12.46 0.84 -1.11
N ALA A 150 -13.26 0.01 -1.79
CA ALA A 150 -14.65 0.35 -2.10
C ALA A 150 -15.48 0.64 -0.83
N ALA A 151 -15.33 -0.18 0.22
CA ALA A 151 -15.97 0.03 1.51
C ALA A 151 -15.44 1.29 2.25
N CYS A 152 -14.27 1.80 1.87
CA CYS A 152 -13.70 3.05 2.37
C CYS A 152 -14.03 4.28 1.49
N GLY A 153 -14.91 4.12 0.50
CA GLY A 153 -15.40 5.22 -0.35
C GLY A 153 -14.55 5.51 -1.59
N TYR A 154 -13.66 4.60 -1.98
CA TYR A 154 -12.93 4.69 -3.23
C TYR A 154 -13.76 4.13 -4.39
N THR A 155 -13.68 4.79 -5.53
CA THR A 155 -14.39 4.39 -6.75
C THR A 155 -13.41 3.77 -7.74
N LEU A 156 -13.78 2.63 -8.31
CA LEU A 156 -13.05 1.97 -9.40
C LEU A 156 -13.02 2.86 -10.64
N ARG A 157 -11.84 2.98 -11.27
CA ARG A 157 -11.63 3.76 -12.51
C ARG A 157 -11.30 2.89 -13.70
N GLU A 158 -10.26 2.07 -13.58
CA GLU A 158 -9.86 1.19 -14.68
C GLU A 158 -9.14 -0.05 -14.15
N GLN A 159 -9.18 -1.11 -14.92
CA GLN A 159 -8.32 -2.27 -14.71
C GLN A 159 -7.00 -2.04 -15.44
N MET A 160 -5.91 -2.39 -14.78
CA MET A 160 -4.55 -2.26 -15.29
C MET A 160 -3.86 -3.62 -15.32
N THR A 161 -3.01 -3.83 -16.30
CA THR A 161 -2.20 -5.03 -16.43
C THR A 161 -0.73 -4.65 -16.24
N VAL A 162 -0.10 -5.19 -15.20
CA VAL A 162 1.32 -4.96 -14.90
C VAL A 162 2.13 -6.12 -15.46
N PRO A 163 3.10 -5.87 -16.36
CA PRO A 163 4.00 -6.91 -16.82
C PRO A 163 4.87 -7.43 -15.67
N LEU A 164 5.07 -8.74 -15.64
CA LEU A 164 5.95 -9.44 -14.70
C LEU A 164 7.02 -10.23 -15.47
N PRO A 165 8.10 -10.69 -14.81
CA PRO A 165 9.03 -11.63 -15.41
C PRO A 165 8.36 -12.90 -15.96
N ASN A 166 9.01 -13.56 -16.92
CA ASN A 166 8.57 -14.82 -17.53
C ASN A 166 7.21 -14.69 -18.27
N ASP A 167 6.97 -13.57 -18.94
CA ASP A 167 5.73 -13.28 -19.68
C ASP A 167 4.44 -13.39 -18.84
N LEU A 168 4.58 -13.30 -17.53
CA LEU A 168 3.44 -13.20 -16.61
C LEU A 168 2.92 -11.76 -16.52
N THR A 169 1.69 -11.64 -16.06
CA THR A 169 1.05 -10.33 -15.80
C THR A 169 0.34 -10.34 -14.47
N LEU A 170 0.19 -9.16 -13.88
CA LEU A 170 -0.60 -8.96 -12.67
C LEU A 170 -1.72 -7.97 -12.97
N GLN A 171 -2.96 -8.40 -12.72
CA GLN A 171 -4.13 -7.51 -12.82
C GLN A 171 -4.27 -6.70 -11.53
N ILE A 172 -4.35 -5.39 -11.66
CA ILE A 172 -4.63 -4.45 -10.58
C ILE A 172 -5.72 -3.48 -10.99
N VAL A 173 -6.26 -2.73 -10.06
CA VAL A 173 -7.37 -1.82 -10.30
C VAL A 173 -7.03 -0.42 -9.81
N ARG A 174 -7.08 0.57 -10.70
CA ARG A 174 -6.94 1.97 -10.32
C ARG A 174 -8.23 2.45 -9.65
N MET A 175 -8.12 2.99 -8.46
CA MET A 175 -9.25 3.52 -7.70
C MET A 175 -8.95 4.94 -7.21
N THR A 176 -9.99 5.76 -7.07
CA THR A 176 -9.87 7.16 -6.64
C THR A 176 -10.90 7.53 -5.58
N LYS A 177 -10.57 8.52 -4.76
CA LYS A 177 -11.48 9.14 -3.79
C LYS A 177 -11.28 10.65 -3.77
N GLN A 178 -12.39 11.40 -3.83
CA GLN A 178 -12.36 12.85 -3.56
C GLN A 178 -12.42 13.08 -2.05
N LEU A 179 -11.56 13.96 -1.55
CA LEU A 179 -11.57 14.39 -0.16
C LEU A 179 -12.50 15.61 -0.03
N ARG A 180 -13.40 15.55 0.92
CA ARG A 180 -14.28 16.66 1.32
C ARG A 180 -13.66 17.43 2.47
#